data_940144539ba3142303ad4b767dca5b90
#
_entry.id   940144539ba3142303ad4b767dca5b90
#
_cell.length_a   1.000
_cell.length_b   1.000
_cell.length_c   1.000
_cell.angle_alpha   90.00
_cell.angle_beta   90.00
_cell.angle_gamma   90.00
#
_symmetry.space_group_name_H-M   'P 1'
#
loop_
_entity.id
_entity.type
_entity.pdbx_description
1 polymer ?
#
loop_
_entity_poly.entity_id
_entity_poly.type
_entity_poly.pdbx_seq_one_letter_code
_entity_poly.pdbx_strand_id
1 'polypeptide(L)'
;SRGLGDVYKRQTIHNTTQTKQQMENRKIRVAITHGDTNGIGYELIFKTFAEPEMLELCTPIIYGSPKIAAYHRKALDIQASFSIINKAEDAVDGRVNLLACFDEEVKVELGQPTKESGESALKALDKAMTDFRSQLYDVLVACPVSLSNMTANEVGYTYNGLKEYAETCIGDGAKGMKIMVNESLRIALATNGLAIKDVPANITEENILNKIRTLNTCLKRDFRLSNPRIGVLALNPKADGVEEKEILLPAIKKAEEEGITAYGPYAAEDYFGKNACDAFDCTLAMYDDQANIPFTTTMQNNGIYYISSLPLVCTAPALTPDFTNAGHGVADENALRHAIYAAIDIVRNREEYELPLTNPLPKLYHEKRDESEKVRFSIPKKRDNNQQGNR
;
A
#
# COMPACT_ATOMS: atom_id res chain seq x y z
N SER A 1 -42.64 22.19 17.63
CA SER A 1 -41.90 21.00 17.14
C SER A 1 -40.61 21.28 16.33
N ARG A 2 -40.11 22.54 16.32
CA ARG A 2 -38.87 22.92 15.60
C ARG A 2 -37.59 22.76 16.46
N GLY A 3 -37.69 22.56 17.76
CA GLY A 3 -36.51 22.51 18.66
C GLY A 3 -35.82 21.16 18.82
N LEU A 4 -36.52 20.04 18.63
CA LEU A 4 -35.96 18.71 18.83
C LEU A 4 -35.06 18.25 17.68
N GLY A 5 -35.36 18.64 16.45
CA GLY A 5 -34.56 18.32 15.28
C GLY A 5 -33.16 18.99 15.27
N ASP A 6 -33.07 20.22 15.81
CA ASP A 6 -31.81 20.96 15.91
C ASP A 6 -30.90 20.45 17.03
N VAL A 7 -31.50 19.97 18.12
CA VAL A 7 -30.73 19.33 19.23
C VAL A 7 -30.14 18.00 18.77
N TYR A 8 -30.91 17.17 18.06
CA TYR A 8 -30.38 15.90 17.50
C TYR A 8 -29.31 16.14 16.46
N LYS A 9 -29.47 17.11 15.57
CA LYS A 9 -28.42 17.48 14.60
C LYS A 9 -27.14 17.98 15.30
N ARG A 10 -27.26 18.82 16.33
CA ARG A 10 -26.09 19.29 17.10
C ARG A 10 -25.43 18.19 17.90
N GLN A 11 -26.17 17.25 18.50
CA GLN A 11 -25.60 16.09 19.16
C GLN A 11 -24.91 15.13 18.20
N THR A 12 -25.48 14.88 17.03
CA THR A 12 -24.86 14.03 15.99
C THR A 12 -23.58 14.67 15.47
N ILE A 13 -23.56 15.99 15.22
CA ILE A 13 -22.36 16.71 14.80
C ILE A 13 -21.31 16.73 15.92
N HIS A 14 -21.73 16.92 17.18
CA HIS A 14 -20.80 16.95 18.33
C HIS A 14 -20.18 15.57 18.59
N ASN A 15 -20.97 14.49 18.51
CA ASN A 15 -20.46 13.12 18.63
C ASN A 15 -19.53 12.77 17.46
N THR A 16 -19.85 13.18 16.24
CA THR A 16 -18.98 12.96 15.07
C THR A 16 -17.66 13.74 15.20
N THR A 17 -17.69 14.96 15.76
CA THR A 17 -16.50 15.79 15.98
C THR A 17 -15.65 15.25 17.13
N GLN A 18 -16.24 14.79 18.23
CA GLN A 18 -15.52 14.15 19.34
C GLN A 18 -14.90 12.82 18.93
N THR A 19 -15.62 12.00 18.15
CA THR A 19 -15.10 10.76 17.61
C THR A 19 -13.95 11.03 16.64
N LYS A 20 -14.03 12.08 15.80
CA LYS A 20 -12.93 12.52 14.92
C LYS A 20 -11.71 13.00 15.71
N GLN A 21 -11.88 13.86 16.72
CA GLN A 21 -10.75 14.32 17.55
C GLN A 21 -10.11 13.18 18.36
N GLN A 22 -10.87 12.16 18.78
CA GLN A 22 -10.32 10.96 19.40
C GLN A 22 -9.59 10.06 18.40
N MET A 23 -10.02 10.00 17.14
CA MET A 23 -9.30 9.27 16.06
C MET A 23 -8.04 10.02 15.62
N GLU A 24 -8.05 11.35 15.53
CA GLU A 24 -6.89 12.18 15.17
C GLU A 24 -5.74 12.10 16.18
N ASN A 25 -6.01 11.73 17.45
CA ASN A 25 -4.98 11.61 18.51
C ASN A 25 -4.58 10.17 18.84
N ARG A 26 -5.22 9.16 18.22
CA ARG A 26 -4.88 7.77 18.47
C ARG A 26 -3.65 7.36 17.64
N LYS A 27 -2.66 6.73 18.27
CA LYS A 27 -1.55 6.12 17.55
C LYS A 27 -2.06 5.04 16.60
N ILE A 28 -1.48 4.98 15.41
CA ILE A 28 -1.79 3.92 14.43
C ILE A 28 -1.36 2.58 15.01
N ARG A 29 -2.28 1.62 15.04
CA ARG A 29 -2.03 0.24 15.45
C ARG A 29 -1.50 -0.54 14.26
N VAL A 30 -0.27 -1.02 14.37
CA VAL A 30 0.41 -1.79 13.33
C VAL A 30 0.44 -3.26 13.72
N ALA A 31 -0.36 -4.09 13.05
CA ALA A 31 -0.24 -5.53 13.15
C ALA A 31 1.02 -6.01 12.41
N ILE A 32 1.86 -6.79 13.06
CA ILE A 32 3.09 -7.33 12.48
C ILE A 32 3.08 -8.85 12.67
N THR A 33 3.05 -9.63 11.59
CA THR A 33 3.20 -11.07 11.69
C THR A 33 4.67 -11.45 11.74
N HIS A 34 5.02 -12.44 12.54
CA HIS A 34 6.42 -12.81 12.77
C HIS A 34 7.13 -13.45 11.57
N GLY A 35 6.38 -13.83 10.51
CA GLY A 35 6.94 -14.55 9.38
C GLY A 35 7.27 -16.01 9.68
N ASP A 36 8.27 -16.57 8.98
CA ASP A 36 8.74 -17.91 9.25
C ASP A 36 9.46 -17.99 10.60
N THR A 37 9.06 -18.92 11.49
CA THR A 37 9.63 -19.04 12.83
C THR A 37 11.07 -19.48 12.86
N ASN A 38 11.56 -20.08 11.78
CA ASN A 38 12.96 -20.53 11.64
C ASN A 38 13.83 -19.55 10.85
N GLY A 39 13.23 -18.42 10.38
CA GLY A 39 13.89 -17.36 9.64
C GLY A 39 14.25 -16.15 10.51
N ILE A 40 14.48 -15.03 9.85
CA ILE A 40 14.97 -13.78 10.46
C ILE A 40 13.84 -12.88 11.04
N GLY A 41 12.56 -13.25 10.90
CA GLY A 41 11.45 -12.35 11.20
C GLY A 41 11.45 -11.77 12.62
N TYR A 42 11.66 -12.58 13.65
CA TYR A 42 11.77 -12.08 15.03
C TYR A 42 13.01 -11.20 15.26
N GLU A 43 14.13 -11.51 14.59
CA GLU A 43 15.33 -10.67 14.64
C GLU A 43 15.04 -9.27 14.09
N LEU A 44 14.39 -9.18 12.93
CA LEU A 44 13.99 -7.91 12.34
C LEU A 44 13.07 -7.11 13.29
N ILE A 45 12.08 -7.78 13.90
CA ILE A 45 11.15 -7.15 14.85
C ILE A 45 11.90 -6.61 16.07
N PHE A 46 12.77 -7.40 16.69
CA PHE A 46 13.49 -6.97 17.89
C PHE A 46 14.42 -5.79 17.60
N LYS A 47 15.16 -5.82 16.50
CA LYS A 47 16.05 -4.73 16.09
C LYS A 47 15.26 -3.47 15.73
N THR A 48 14.13 -3.61 15.03
CA THR A 48 13.26 -2.48 14.67
C THR A 48 12.79 -1.72 15.92
N PHE A 49 12.32 -2.44 16.94
CA PHE A 49 11.76 -1.83 18.15
C PHE A 49 12.77 -1.71 19.30
N ALA A 50 14.06 -1.96 19.05
CA ALA A 50 15.13 -1.57 19.97
C ALA A 50 15.23 -0.04 20.08
N GLU A 51 14.82 0.71 19.06
CA GLU A 51 14.76 2.16 19.04
C GLU A 51 13.41 2.65 19.60
N PRO A 52 13.42 3.40 20.73
CA PRO A 52 12.21 3.89 21.38
C PRO A 52 11.33 4.76 20.47
N GLU A 53 11.94 5.47 19.51
CA GLU A 53 11.29 6.36 18.56
C GLU A 53 10.25 5.62 17.69
N MET A 54 10.45 4.35 17.43
CA MET A 54 9.47 3.52 16.73
C MET A 54 8.15 3.40 17.49
N LEU A 55 8.21 3.41 18.83
CA LEU A 55 7.03 3.38 19.70
C LEU A 55 6.32 4.75 19.81
N GLU A 56 6.98 5.82 19.39
CA GLU A 56 6.31 7.12 19.27
C GLU A 56 5.46 7.20 18.01
N LEU A 57 5.88 6.52 16.94
CA LEU A 57 5.20 6.54 15.63
C LEU A 57 3.92 5.69 15.60
N CYS A 58 3.94 4.53 16.27
CA CYS A 58 2.86 3.57 16.21
C CYS A 58 2.73 2.72 17.48
N THR A 59 1.64 1.96 17.56
CA THR A 59 1.44 0.91 18.56
C THR A 59 1.58 -0.45 17.85
N PRO A 60 2.75 -1.11 17.98
CA PRO A 60 2.95 -2.42 17.36
C PRO A 60 2.21 -3.52 18.11
N ILE A 61 1.57 -4.41 17.33
CA ILE A 61 0.94 -5.65 17.80
C ILE A 61 1.57 -6.79 17.02
N ILE A 62 2.48 -7.52 17.66
CA ILE A 62 3.18 -8.64 17.06
C ILE A 62 2.30 -9.87 17.16
N TYR A 63 1.88 -10.41 16.04
CA TYR A 63 1.13 -11.66 15.94
C TYR A 63 2.11 -12.81 15.91
N GLY A 64 2.16 -13.59 17.02
CA GLY A 64 3.18 -14.62 17.13
C GLY A 64 3.03 -15.51 18.36
N SER A 65 4.16 -16.05 18.86
CA SER A 65 4.21 -16.88 20.04
C SER A 65 5.24 -16.35 21.04
N PRO A 66 4.82 -16.12 22.30
CA PRO A 66 5.75 -15.69 23.36
C PRO A 66 6.91 -16.67 23.60
N LYS A 67 6.66 -17.98 23.45
CA LYS A 67 7.69 -19.02 23.62
C LYS A 67 8.75 -18.92 22.52
N ILE A 68 8.32 -18.77 21.26
CA ILE A 68 9.21 -18.65 20.11
C ILE A 68 9.98 -17.32 20.18
N ALA A 69 9.31 -16.22 20.51
CA ALA A 69 9.96 -14.91 20.70
C ALA A 69 11.04 -14.97 21.79
N ALA A 70 10.75 -15.64 22.91
CA ALA A 70 11.74 -15.83 23.99
C ALA A 70 12.94 -16.70 23.53
N TYR A 71 12.69 -17.72 22.70
CA TYR A 71 13.76 -18.53 22.10
C TYR A 71 14.68 -17.68 21.23
N HIS A 72 14.12 -16.92 20.26
CA HIS A 72 14.92 -16.05 19.38
C HIS A 72 15.69 -14.99 20.17
N ARG A 73 15.04 -14.35 21.15
CA ARG A 73 15.70 -13.37 22.01
C ARG A 73 16.92 -13.95 22.72
N LYS A 74 16.81 -15.18 23.22
CA LYS A 74 17.91 -15.87 23.88
C LYS A 74 19.00 -16.31 22.90
N ALA A 75 18.61 -16.85 21.74
CA ALA A 75 19.55 -17.30 20.71
C ALA A 75 20.39 -16.15 20.13
N LEU A 76 19.81 -14.97 20.01
CA LEU A 76 20.42 -13.76 19.46
C LEU A 76 21.11 -12.89 20.53
N ASP A 77 20.97 -13.22 21.81
CA ASP A 77 21.43 -12.39 22.95
C ASP A 77 20.94 -10.92 22.88
N ILE A 78 19.70 -10.74 22.43
CA ILE A 78 19.08 -9.41 22.29
C ILE A 78 18.29 -9.06 23.55
N GLN A 79 18.51 -7.84 24.06
CA GLN A 79 17.70 -7.26 25.15
C GLN A 79 16.43 -6.65 24.58
N ALA A 80 15.38 -7.43 24.43
CA ALA A 80 14.08 -6.98 24.00
C ALA A 80 13.02 -7.26 25.06
N SER A 81 12.15 -6.29 25.32
CA SER A 81 11.01 -6.45 26.21
C SER A 81 9.71 -6.29 25.42
N PHE A 82 8.73 -7.14 25.70
CA PHE A 82 7.42 -7.05 25.12
C PHE A 82 6.34 -7.38 26.16
N SER A 83 5.18 -6.76 25.99
CA SER A 83 3.99 -7.05 26.79
C SER A 83 3.21 -8.18 26.14
N ILE A 84 3.06 -9.31 26.83
CA ILE A 84 2.26 -10.41 26.33
C ILE A 84 0.79 -10.05 26.52
N ILE A 85 0.00 -10.13 25.44
CA ILE A 85 -1.44 -9.90 25.43
C ILE A 85 -2.16 -11.10 24.82
N ASN A 86 -3.42 -11.28 25.19
CA ASN A 86 -4.26 -12.37 24.70
C ASN A 86 -5.26 -11.90 23.62
N LYS A 87 -5.52 -10.60 23.56
CA LYS A 87 -6.41 -9.97 22.59
C LYS A 87 -5.77 -8.69 22.04
N ALA A 88 -6.03 -8.38 20.79
CA ALA A 88 -5.50 -7.18 20.15
C ALA A 88 -6.04 -5.87 20.78
N GLU A 89 -7.24 -5.92 21.39
CA GLU A 89 -7.81 -4.79 22.12
C GLU A 89 -6.96 -4.36 23.32
N ASP A 90 -6.27 -5.32 23.95
CA ASP A 90 -5.45 -5.11 25.15
C ASP A 90 -4.11 -4.42 24.84
N ALA A 91 -3.84 -4.08 23.55
CA ALA A 91 -2.60 -3.43 23.16
C ALA A 91 -2.44 -2.05 23.82
N VAL A 92 -1.27 -1.83 24.40
CA VAL A 92 -0.92 -0.62 25.13
C VAL A 92 0.08 0.21 24.32
N ASP A 93 -0.17 1.51 24.19
CA ASP A 93 0.72 2.45 23.54
C ASP A 93 2.07 2.56 24.27
N GLY A 94 3.13 2.81 23.50
CA GLY A 94 4.48 2.93 24.02
C GLY A 94 5.13 1.60 24.44
N ARG A 95 4.52 0.48 24.07
CA ARG A 95 5.05 -0.87 24.31
C ARG A 95 4.98 -1.72 23.06
N VAL A 96 5.90 -2.66 22.94
CA VAL A 96 5.81 -3.76 21.97
C VAL A 96 4.83 -4.79 22.53
N ASN A 97 3.65 -4.90 21.93
CA ASN A 97 2.64 -5.85 22.34
C ASN A 97 2.83 -7.16 21.56
N LEU A 98 2.91 -8.29 22.25
CA LEU A 98 3.03 -9.62 21.65
C LEU A 98 1.76 -10.40 21.90
N LEU A 99 0.97 -10.60 20.84
CA LEU A 99 -0.27 -11.36 20.87
C LEU A 99 0.03 -12.85 20.69
N ALA A 100 -0.36 -13.66 21.64
CA ALA A 100 -0.27 -15.12 21.55
C ALA A 100 -1.31 -15.64 20.53
N CYS A 101 -0.84 -16.09 19.37
CA CYS A 101 -1.71 -16.59 18.29
C CYS A 101 -1.98 -18.09 18.38
N PHE A 102 -1.12 -18.83 19.05
CA PHE A 102 -1.23 -20.29 19.26
C PHE A 102 -0.46 -20.73 20.50
N ASP A 103 -0.97 -21.77 21.16
CA ASP A 103 -0.41 -22.31 22.42
C ASP A 103 0.47 -23.55 22.21
N GLU A 104 0.48 -24.10 21.00
CA GLU A 104 1.23 -25.32 20.66
C GLU A 104 2.72 -25.11 20.82
N GLU A 105 3.44 -26.17 21.23
CA GLU A 105 4.87 -26.17 21.25
C GLU A 105 5.39 -26.41 19.83
N VAL A 106 5.92 -25.35 19.22
CA VAL A 106 6.58 -25.40 17.91
C VAL A 106 8.07 -25.52 18.14
N LYS A 107 8.68 -26.54 17.56
CA LYS A 107 10.13 -26.70 17.59
C LYS A 107 10.75 -25.66 16.66
N VAL A 108 11.61 -24.81 17.21
CA VAL A 108 12.39 -23.85 16.42
C VAL A 108 13.68 -24.49 15.97
N GLU A 109 13.89 -24.56 14.66
CA GLU A 109 15.10 -25.07 14.00
C GLU A 109 15.65 -23.97 13.09
N LEU A 110 16.39 -23.02 13.68
CA LEU A 110 16.93 -21.86 12.94
C LEU A 110 17.66 -22.28 11.67
N GLY A 111 17.34 -21.61 10.57
CA GLY A 111 17.95 -21.87 9.29
C GLY A 111 17.35 -23.04 8.49
N GLN A 112 16.30 -23.70 8.99
CA GLN A 112 15.67 -24.84 8.32
C GLN A 112 14.21 -24.52 7.95
N PRO A 113 13.83 -24.56 6.67
CA PRO A 113 12.43 -24.39 6.26
C PRO A 113 11.63 -25.67 6.60
N THR A 114 11.03 -25.73 7.78
CA THR A 114 10.18 -26.85 8.21
C THR A 114 8.71 -26.56 7.91
N LYS A 115 7.89 -27.63 7.83
CA LYS A 115 6.45 -27.50 7.67
C LYS A 115 5.83 -26.78 8.86
N GLU A 116 6.27 -27.11 10.07
CA GLU A 116 5.77 -26.52 11.32
C GLU A 116 6.05 -25.02 11.39
N SER A 117 7.21 -24.57 10.85
CA SER A 117 7.53 -23.13 10.82
C SER A 117 6.63 -22.36 9.85
N GLY A 118 6.31 -22.97 8.68
CA GLY A 118 5.38 -22.42 7.72
C GLY A 118 3.93 -22.38 8.23
N GLU A 119 3.46 -23.45 8.88
CA GLU A 119 2.13 -23.50 9.51
C GLU A 119 1.99 -22.46 10.62
N SER A 120 3.03 -22.24 11.41
CA SER A 120 3.03 -21.21 12.45
C SER A 120 2.94 -19.81 11.88
N ALA A 121 3.64 -19.53 10.77
CA ALA A 121 3.54 -18.27 10.05
C ALA A 121 2.11 -18.05 9.53
N LEU A 122 1.48 -19.10 8.99
CA LEU A 122 0.11 -19.02 8.49
C LEU A 122 -0.90 -18.79 9.62
N LYS A 123 -0.77 -19.47 10.78
CA LYS A 123 -1.63 -19.24 11.97
C LYS A 123 -1.57 -17.79 12.45
N ALA A 124 -0.38 -17.18 12.45
CA ALA A 124 -0.23 -15.77 12.82
C ALA A 124 -0.92 -14.84 11.81
N LEU A 125 -0.78 -15.14 10.52
CA LEU A 125 -1.42 -14.37 9.45
C LEU A 125 -2.95 -14.53 9.47
N ASP A 126 -3.48 -15.75 9.69
CA ASP A 126 -4.91 -16.04 9.85
C ASP A 126 -5.52 -15.24 11.01
N LYS A 127 -4.83 -15.24 12.16
CA LYS A 127 -5.26 -14.46 13.32
C LYS A 127 -5.27 -12.98 13.02
N ALA A 128 -4.25 -12.45 12.35
CA ALA A 128 -4.20 -11.05 11.94
C ALA A 128 -5.36 -10.71 10.99
N MET A 129 -5.65 -11.53 9.99
CA MET A 129 -6.76 -11.29 9.07
C MET A 129 -8.13 -11.38 9.74
N THR A 130 -8.28 -12.25 10.77
CA THR A 130 -9.50 -12.31 11.59
C THR A 130 -9.70 -11.03 12.38
N ASP A 131 -8.64 -10.52 13.00
CA ASP A 131 -8.68 -9.29 13.79
C ASP A 131 -8.86 -8.04 12.90
N PHE A 132 -8.40 -8.05 11.66
CA PHE A 132 -8.72 -7.01 10.68
C PHE A 132 -10.21 -6.87 10.43
N ARG A 133 -10.94 -7.98 10.26
CA ARG A 133 -12.40 -7.96 10.09
C ARG A 133 -13.11 -7.33 11.27
N SER A 134 -12.52 -7.40 12.44
CA SER A 134 -13.01 -6.78 13.68
C SER A 134 -12.46 -5.37 13.91
N GLN A 135 -11.70 -4.81 12.97
CA GLN A 135 -11.11 -3.46 13.01
C GLN A 135 -10.24 -3.22 14.27
N LEU A 136 -9.46 -4.23 14.69
CA LEU A 136 -8.64 -4.15 15.90
C LEU A 136 -7.29 -3.49 15.67
N TYR A 137 -6.88 -3.31 14.41
CA TYR A 137 -5.69 -2.59 13.99
C TYR A 137 -5.93 -1.86 12.65
N ASP A 138 -5.02 -0.98 12.28
CA ASP A 138 -5.16 -0.10 11.13
C ASP A 138 -4.42 -0.63 9.88
N VAL A 139 -3.23 -1.19 10.07
CA VAL A 139 -2.34 -1.67 8.99
C VAL A 139 -1.72 -3.02 9.33
N LEU A 140 -1.43 -3.81 8.30
CA LEU A 140 -0.73 -5.08 8.41
C LEU A 140 0.66 -4.98 7.76
N VAL A 141 1.69 -5.37 8.51
CA VAL A 141 3.05 -5.56 8.02
C VAL A 141 3.41 -7.04 8.16
N ALA A 142 3.63 -7.72 7.06
CA ALA A 142 3.94 -9.15 7.07
C ALA A 142 5.44 -9.38 6.97
N CYS A 143 6.06 -9.97 8.01
CA CYS A 143 7.46 -10.41 7.94
C CYS A 143 7.65 -11.55 6.93
N PRO A 144 8.89 -11.79 6.47
CA PRO A 144 9.17 -12.73 5.40
C PRO A 144 8.74 -14.16 5.68
N VAL A 145 8.13 -14.80 4.68
CA VAL A 145 7.72 -16.20 4.69
C VAL A 145 8.25 -16.92 3.44
N SER A 146 8.39 -18.23 3.51
CA SER A 146 8.74 -19.05 2.36
C SER A 146 7.52 -19.77 1.80
N LEU A 147 7.28 -19.61 0.49
CA LEU A 147 6.20 -20.34 -0.19
C LEU A 147 6.41 -21.86 -0.15
N SER A 148 7.66 -22.31 -0.11
CA SER A 148 8.01 -23.74 -0.20
C SER A 148 7.54 -24.56 1.02
N ASN A 149 7.40 -23.95 2.20
CA ASN A 149 6.97 -24.63 3.42
C ASN A 149 5.60 -24.17 3.95
N MET A 150 4.96 -23.18 3.31
CA MET A 150 3.56 -22.81 3.56
C MET A 150 2.63 -23.64 2.67
N THR A 151 2.65 -24.96 2.86
CA THR A 151 1.76 -25.87 2.15
C THR A 151 0.31 -25.71 2.64
N ALA A 152 -0.64 -26.31 1.89
CA ALA A 152 -2.05 -26.31 2.26
C ALA A 152 -2.24 -26.63 3.75
N ASN A 153 -2.88 -25.72 4.46
CA ASN A 153 -3.27 -25.94 5.84
C ASN A 153 -4.46 -26.92 5.90
N GLU A 154 -4.81 -27.35 7.09
CA GLU A 154 -5.98 -28.24 7.33
C GLU A 154 -7.30 -27.64 6.84
N VAL A 155 -7.35 -26.33 6.58
CA VAL A 155 -8.51 -25.59 6.09
C VAL A 155 -8.56 -25.58 4.54
N GLY A 156 -7.56 -26.13 3.85
CA GLY A 156 -7.56 -26.27 2.39
C GLY A 156 -7.11 -25.02 1.60
N TYR A 157 -6.54 -24.02 2.26
CA TYR A 157 -5.95 -22.87 1.57
C TYR A 157 -4.50 -23.15 1.20
N THR A 158 -4.17 -22.97 -0.08
CA THR A 158 -2.79 -22.93 -0.53
C THR A 158 -2.30 -21.47 -0.48
N TYR A 159 -1.25 -21.21 0.28
CA TYR A 159 -0.61 -19.89 0.27
C TYR A 159 0.20 -19.72 -1.02
N ASN A 160 -0.26 -18.83 -1.88
CA ASN A 160 0.38 -18.51 -3.18
C ASN A 160 1.04 -17.12 -3.17
N GLY A 161 1.11 -16.50 -2.01
CA GLY A 161 1.63 -15.15 -1.81
C GLY A 161 0.72 -14.28 -0.94
N LEU A 162 1.28 -13.22 -0.39
CA LEU A 162 0.57 -12.34 0.54
C LEU A 162 -0.65 -11.66 -0.13
N LYS A 163 -0.52 -11.29 -1.42
CA LYS A 163 -1.60 -10.66 -2.17
C LYS A 163 -2.80 -11.60 -2.33
N GLU A 164 -2.56 -12.79 -2.86
CA GLU A 164 -3.59 -13.81 -3.12
C GLU A 164 -4.27 -14.25 -1.83
N TYR A 165 -3.47 -14.37 -0.77
CA TYR A 165 -3.97 -14.71 0.55
C TYR A 165 -4.88 -13.60 1.14
N ALA A 166 -4.44 -12.35 1.08
CA ALA A 166 -5.24 -11.21 1.54
C ALA A 166 -6.53 -11.06 0.73
N GLU A 167 -6.49 -11.22 -0.59
CA GLU A 167 -7.68 -11.23 -1.47
C GLU A 167 -8.69 -12.29 -1.01
N THR A 168 -8.20 -13.50 -0.76
CA THR A 168 -9.05 -14.62 -0.32
C THR A 168 -9.67 -14.35 1.06
N CYS A 169 -8.89 -13.85 2.01
CA CYS A 169 -9.37 -13.53 3.35
C CYS A 169 -10.36 -12.37 3.38
N ILE A 170 -10.15 -11.33 2.57
CA ILE A 170 -11.08 -10.20 2.47
C ILE A 170 -12.38 -10.63 1.80
N GLY A 171 -12.30 -11.45 0.75
CA GLY A 171 -13.47 -11.94 0.03
C GLY A 171 -14.10 -10.89 -0.90
N ASP A 172 -15.39 -11.04 -1.21
CA ASP A 172 -16.22 -10.13 -2.01
C ASP A 172 -15.60 -9.71 -3.37
N GLY A 173 -14.77 -10.59 -3.95
CA GLY A 173 -14.10 -10.32 -5.23
C GLY A 173 -12.97 -9.28 -5.13
N ALA A 174 -12.46 -9.00 -3.94
CA ALA A 174 -11.35 -8.09 -3.72
C ALA A 174 -10.15 -8.45 -4.62
N LYS A 175 -9.58 -7.45 -5.29
CA LYS A 175 -8.43 -7.60 -6.17
C LYS A 175 -7.35 -6.60 -5.79
N GLY A 176 -6.22 -7.11 -5.34
CA GLY A 176 -5.04 -6.32 -5.02
C GLY A 176 -4.09 -6.20 -6.21
N MET A 177 -3.23 -5.19 -6.13
CA MET A 177 -2.09 -5.05 -7.02
C MET A 177 -0.82 -4.96 -6.19
N LYS A 178 0.15 -5.83 -6.47
CA LYS A 178 1.47 -5.76 -5.85
C LYS A 178 2.25 -4.62 -6.48
N ILE A 179 2.75 -3.72 -5.65
CA ILE A 179 3.65 -2.64 -6.01
C ILE A 179 4.95 -2.84 -5.22
N MET A 180 6.05 -2.88 -5.91
CA MET A 180 7.39 -2.89 -5.33
C MET A 180 7.85 -1.44 -5.20
N VAL A 181 8.31 -1.05 -4.02
CA VAL A 181 8.69 0.32 -3.71
C VAL A 181 10.04 0.35 -3.02
N ASN A 182 10.94 1.17 -3.53
CA ASN A 182 12.15 1.60 -2.85
C ASN A 182 12.32 3.12 -3.02
N GLU A 183 13.42 3.70 -2.59
CA GLU A 183 13.65 5.14 -2.69
C GLU A 183 13.66 5.66 -4.14
N SER A 184 14.09 4.85 -5.09
CA SER A 184 14.28 5.25 -6.48
C SER A 184 13.13 4.84 -7.40
N LEU A 185 12.45 3.72 -7.10
CA LEU A 185 11.52 3.09 -8.03
C LEU A 185 10.23 2.68 -7.35
N ARG A 186 9.12 2.82 -8.09
CA ARG A 186 7.86 2.12 -7.86
C ARG A 186 7.54 1.30 -9.09
N ILE A 187 7.36 0.00 -8.93
CA ILE A 187 7.05 -0.91 -10.04
C ILE A 187 5.84 -1.76 -9.69
N ALA A 188 4.81 -1.68 -10.51
CA ALA A 188 3.62 -2.52 -10.45
C ALA A 188 3.67 -3.61 -11.53
N LEU A 189 2.98 -4.73 -11.30
CA LEU A 189 2.92 -5.86 -12.21
C LEU A 189 1.56 -5.97 -12.89
N ALA A 190 1.56 -6.10 -14.22
CA ALA A 190 0.37 -6.46 -14.98
C ALA A 190 0.00 -7.93 -14.73
N THR A 191 0.98 -8.83 -14.76
CA THR A 191 0.85 -10.23 -14.38
C THR A 191 1.83 -10.58 -13.26
N ASN A 192 1.49 -11.50 -12.37
CA ASN A 192 2.31 -11.87 -11.23
C ASN A 192 2.30 -13.39 -11.05
N GLY A 193 3.49 -13.99 -10.89
CA GLY A 193 3.64 -15.42 -10.60
C GLY A 193 3.24 -16.37 -11.72
N LEU A 194 3.16 -15.89 -12.97
CA LEU A 194 2.83 -16.71 -14.12
C LEU A 194 4.07 -17.29 -14.79
N ALA A 195 3.94 -18.51 -15.32
CA ALA A 195 4.97 -19.01 -16.25
C ALA A 195 5.04 -18.11 -17.48
N ILE A 196 6.25 -17.84 -18.01
CA ILE A 196 6.46 -16.92 -19.14
C ILE A 196 5.56 -17.27 -20.35
N LYS A 197 5.36 -18.56 -20.64
CA LYS A 197 4.49 -19.02 -21.73
C LYS A 197 3.03 -18.58 -21.59
N ASP A 198 2.56 -18.34 -20.37
CA ASP A 198 1.18 -18.01 -20.05
C ASP A 198 0.97 -16.48 -19.92
N VAL A 199 2.05 -15.69 -19.89
CA VAL A 199 2.00 -14.24 -19.77
C VAL A 199 1.24 -13.59 -20.94
N PRO A 200 1.53 -13.89 -22.24
CA PRO A 200 0.86 -13.22 -23.36
C PRO A 200 -0.66 -13.39 -23.34
N ALA A 201 -1.16 -14.54 -22.94
CA ALA A 201 -2.60 -14.81 -22.86
C ALA A 201 -3.31 -13.94 -21.79
N ASN A 202 -2.57 -13.42 -20.81
CA ASN A 202 -3.09 -12.56 -19.75
C ASN A 202 -2.87 -11.06 -20.03
N ILE A 203 -2.14 -10.72 -21.10
CA ILE A 203 -1.95 -9.33 -21.57
C ILE A 203 -3.08 -9.03 -22.55
N THR A 204 -4.17 -8.47 -22.06
CA THR A 204 -5.31 -8.01 -22.86
C THR A 204 -5.49 -6.51 -22.68
N GLU A 205 -6.09 -5.84 -23.66
CA GLU A 205 -6.34 -4.39 -23.61
C GLU A 205 -7.12 -4.01 -22.34
N GLU A 206 -8.19 -4.75 -22.04
CA GLU A 206 -9.02 -4.51 -20.85
C GLU A 206 -8.22 -4.69 -19.55
N ASN A 207 -7.42 -5.76 -19.45
CA ASN A 207 -6.60 -5.98 -18.25
C ASN A 207 -5.59 -4.88 -18.05
N ILE A 208 -4.85 -4.48 -19.10
CA ILE A 208 -3.85 -3.41 -19.02
C ILE A 208 -4.51 -2.06 -18.68
N LEU A 209 -5.61 -1.71 -19.32
CA LEU A 209 -6.34 -0.48 -19.01
C LEU A 209 -6.83 -0.47 -17.55
N ASN A 210 -7.38 -1.57 -17.06
CA ASN A 210 -7.80 -1.69 -15.66
C ASN A 210 -6.62 -1.60 -14.69
N LYS A 211 -5.44 -2.14 -15.04
CA LYS A 211 -4.22 -1.99 -14.25
C LYS A 211 -3.75 -0.53 -14.20
N ILE A 212 -3.77 0.17 -15.33
CA ILE A 212 -3.42 1.61 -15.38
C ILE A 212 -4.39 2.44 -14.53
N ARG A 213 -5.69 2.23 -14.63
CA ARG A 213 -6.70 2.91 -13.80
C ARG A 213 -6.48 2.66 -12.30
N THR A 214 -6.28 1.41 -11.94
CA THR A 214 -6.01 0.98 -10.56
C THR A 214 -4.75 1.64 -10.02
N LEU A 215 -3.67 1.64 -10.81
CA LEU A 215 -2.41 2.25 -10.44
C LEU A 215 -2.52 3.77 -10.28
N ASN A 216 -3.19 4.45 -11.22
CA ASN A 216 -3.44 5.89 -11.13
C ASN A 216 -4.23 6.25 -9.86
N THR A 217 -5.25 5.48 -9.52
CA THR A 217 -6.04 5.69 -8.30
C THR A 217 -5.19 5.48 -7.05
N CYS A 218 -4.38 4.42 -7.03
CA CYS A 218 -3.46 4.13 -5.94
C CYS A 218 -2.43 5.26 -5.75
N LEU A 219 -1.80 5.71 -6.83
CA LEU A 219 -0.79 6.78 -6.79
C LEU A 219 -1.36 8.10 -6.27
N LYS A 220 -2.60 8.41 -6.65
CA LYS A 220 -3.30 9.61 -6.15
C LYS A 220 -3.70 9.50 -4.68
N ARG A 221 -4.27 8.38 -4.28
CA ARG A 221 -4.81 8.17 -2.94
C ARG A 221 -3.73 7.80 -1.93
N ASP A 222 -2.92 6.78 -2.26
CA ASP A 222 -2.02 6.15 -1.30
C ASP A 222 -0.66 6.86 -1.26
N PHE A 223 -0.23 7.52 -2.36
CA PHE A 223 1.03 8.26 -2.46
C PHE A 223 0.86 9.78 -2.62
N ARG A 224 -0.37 10.30 -2.62
CA ARG A 224 -0.69 11.74 -2.70
C ARG A 224 -0.13 12.46 -3.93
N LEU A 225 0.02 11.75 -5.04
CA LEU A 225 0.47 12.32 -6.30
C LEU A 225 -0.72 12.91 -7.07
N SER A 226 -0.72 14.21 -7.34
CA SER A 226 -1.86 14.88 -8.01
C SER A 226 -2.05 14.42 -9.46
N ASN A 227 -0.96 14.33 -10.22
CA ASN A 227 -0.94 13.93 -11.63
C ASN A 227 0.15 12.89 -11.87
N PRO A 228 -0.03 11.65 -11.40
CA PRO A 228 1.01 10.64 -11.51
C PRO A 228 1.28 10.27 -12.98
N ARG A 229 2.56 10.12 -13.32
CA ARG A 229 3.03 9.69 -14.62
C ARG A 229 3.37 8.20 -14.56
N ILE A 230 2.72 7.41 -15.38
CA ILE A 230 2.87 5.95 -15.43
C ILE A 230 3.65 5.57 -16.68
N GLY A 231 4.82 4.95 -16.50
CA GLY A 231 5.57 4.35 -17.59
C GLY A 231 5.10 2.91 -17.82
N VAL A 232 4.63 2.58 -19.00
CA VAL A 232 4.18 1.22 -19.36
C VAL A 232 5.29 0.53 -20.14
N LEU A 233 5.76 -0.63 -19.66
CA LEU A 233 6.76 -1.41 -20.38
C LEU A 233 6.12 -2.19 -21.53
N ALA A 234 6.93 -2.50 -22.53
CA ALA A 234 6.57 -3.43 -23.58
C ALA A 234 6.63 -4.88 -23.07
N LEU A 235 5.85 -5.76 -23.68
CA LEU A 235 5.99 -7.19 -23.46
C LEU A 235 7.24 -7.73 -24.15
N ASN A 236 7.46 -7.26 -25.41
CA ASN A 236 8.55 -7.71 -26.26
C ASN A 236 9.80 -6.81 -26.16
N PRO A 237 11.02 -7.37 -26.29
CA PRO A 237 12.27 -6.64 -26.04
C PRO A 237 12.48 -5.38 -26.90
N LYS A 238 11.93 -5.34 -28.13
CA LYS A 238 12.08 -4.20 -29.05
C LYS A 238 10.88 -3.26 -29.05
N ALA A 239 9.85 -3.54 -28.25
CA ALA A 239 8.60 -2.77 -28.18
C ALA A 239 7.89 -2.59 -29.55
N ASP A 240 8.03 -3.53 -30.47
CA ASP A 240 7.50 -3.48 -31.85
C ASP A 240 6.61 -4.67 -32.24
N GLY A 241 6.29 -5.53 -31.28
CA GLY A 241 5.46 -6.74 -31.46
C GLY A 241 3.98 -6.44 -31.75
N VAL A 242 3.23 -7.51 -31.86
CA VAL A 242 1.77 -7.46 -32.07
C VAL A 242 1.08 -6.97 -30.80
N GLU A 243 1.52 -7.46 -29.63
CA GLU A 243 0.96 -7.10 -28.35
C GLU A 243 1.10 -5.60 -28.06
N GLU A 244 2.25 -5.00 -28.48
CA GLU A 244 2.45 -3.57 -28.34
C GLU A 244 1.47 -2.77 -29.18
N LYS A 245 1.27 -3.16 -30.45
CA LYS A 245 0.46 -2.42 -31.43
C LYS A 245 -1.03 -2.61 -31.22
N GLU A 246 -1.46 -3.83 -30.91
CA GLU A 246 -2.88 -4.20 -30.88
C GLU A 246 -3.48 -4.18 -29.46
N ILE A 247 -2.63 -4.22 -28.41
CA ILE A 247 -3.08 -4.29 -27.02
C ILE A 247 -2.58 -3.09 -26.21
N LEU A 248 -1.25 -2.91 -26.10
CA LEU A 248 -0.68 -1.94 -25.16
C LEU A 248 -0.94 -0.49 -25.61
N LEU A 249 -0.68 -0.16 -26.87
CA LEU A 249 -0.94 1.17 -27.42
C LEU A 249 -2.44 1.56 -27.35
N PRO A 250 -3.41 0.71 -27.72
CA PRO A 250 -4.83 1.00 -27.54
C PRO A 250 -5.21 1.22 -26.06
N ALA A 251 -4.68 0.39 -25.15
CA ALA A 251 -4.95 0.55 -23.71
C ALA A 251 -4.40 1.88 -23.16
N ILE A 252 -3.17 2.26 -23.53
CA ILE A 252 -2.56 3.53 -23.14
C ILE A 252 -3.37 4.71 -23.68
N LYS A 253 -3.77 4.66 -24.95
CA LYS A 253 -4.58 5.70 -25.59
C LYS A 253 -5.93 5.88 -24.90
N LYS A 254 -6.61 4.79 -24.56
CA LYS A 254 -7.86 4.86 -23.78
C LYS A 254 -7.63 5.46 -22.39
N ALA A 255 -6.54 5.12 -21.72
CA ALA A 255 -6.19 5.73 -20.44
C ALA A 255 -5.97 7.26 -20.59
N GLU A 256 -5.31 7.71 -21.66
CA GLU A 256 -5.12 9.14 -21.98
C GLU A 256 -6.46 9.84 -22.23
N GLU A 257 -7.39 9.22 -22.96
CA GLU A 257 -8.75 9.73 -23.20
C GLU A 257 -9.55 9.88 -21.88
N GLU A 258 -9.22 9.07 -20.86
CA GLU A 258 -9.76 9.19 -19.50
C GLU A 258 -9.02 10.20 -18.61
N GLY A 259 -8.02 10.90 -19.15
CA GLY A 259 -7.23 11.88 -18.42
C GLY A 259 -6.17 11.25 -17.49
N ILE A 260 -5.76 10.01 -17.75
CA ILE A 260 -4.69 9.33 -17.03
C ILE A 260 -3.39 9.51 -17.80
N THR A 261 -2.34 10.00 -17.14
CA THR A 261 -1.03 10.24 -17.73
C THR A 261 -0.22 8.93 -17.78
N ALA A 262 -0.39 8.16 -18.84
CA ALA A 262 0.34 6.92 -19.09
C ALA A 262 1.09 7.00 -20.42
N TYR A 263 2.33 6.54 -20.44
CA TYR A 263 3.21 6.57 -21.62
C TYR A 263 3.87 5.23 -21.87
N GLY A 264 4.14 4.93 -23.13
CA GLY A 264 4.77 3.68 -23.57
C GLY A 264 4.17 3.17 -24.86
N PRO A 265 4.33 1.88 -25.19
CA PRO A 265 5.13 0.91 -24.46
C PRO A 265 6.65 1.12 -24.66
N TYR A 266 7.42 0.96 -23.60
CA TYR A 266 8.88 1.13 -23.63
C TYR A 266 9.59 -0.21 -23.56
N ALA A 267 10.64 -0.40 -24.37
CA ALA A 267 11.55 -1.53 -24.21
C ALA A 267 12.25 -1.44 -22.83
N ALA A 268 12.16 -2.50 -22.03
CA ALA A 268 12.66 -2.50 -20.65
C ALA A 268 14.18 -2.19 -20.56
N GLU A 269 14.99 -2.69 -21.53
CA GLU A 269 16.42 -2.41 -21.62
C GLU A 269 16.70 -0.92 -21.72
N ASP A 270 16.05 -0.22 -22.65
CA ASP A 270 16.22 1.21 -22.85
C ASP A 270 15.64 2.03 -21.67
N TYR A 271 14.51 1.59 -21.14
CA TYR A 271 13.79 2.28 -20.09
C TYR A 271 14.60 2.35 -18.79
N PHE A 272 15.17 1.25 -18.36
CA PHE A 272 16.03 1.21 -17.17
C PHE A 272 17.49 1.54 -17.49
N GLY A 273 18.03 1.03 -18.58
CA GLY A 273 19.43 1.22 -18.94
C GLY A 273 19.83 2.66 -19.28
N LYS A 274 18.87 3.49 -19.71
CA LYS A 274 19.05 4.92 -20.00
C LYS A 274 18.44 5.84 -18.93
N ASN A 275 18.05 5.29 -17.79
CA ASN A 275 17.38 6.00 -16.68
C ASN A 275 16.10 6.75 -17.11
N ALA A 276 15.42 6.28 -18.16
CA ALA A 276 14.16 6.89 -18.56
C ALA A 276 13.06 6.72 -17.48
N CYS A 277 13.22 5.73 -16.60
CA CYS A 277 12.34 5.49 -15.46
C CYS A 277 12.25 6.70 -14.50
N ASP A 278 13.28 7.54 -14.41
CA ASP A 278 13.30 8.73 -13.54
C ASP A 278 12.25 9.79 -13.95
N ALA A 279 11.75 9.72 -15.19
CA ALA A 279 10.68 10.60 -15.65
C ALA A 279 9.28 10.21 -15.15
N PHE A 280 9.15 9.05 -14.52
CA PHE A 280 7.86 8.45 -14.13
C PHE A 280 7.75 8.27 -12.63
N ASP A 281 6.52 8.35 -12.14
CA ASP A 281 6.22 8.16 -10.73
C ASP A 281 6.00 6.69 -10.38
N CYS A 282 5.62 5.89 -11.38
CA CYS A 282 5.52 4.42 -11.27
C CYS A 282 5.65 3.76 -12.65
N THR A 283 6.19 2.55 -12.65
CA THR A 283 6.31 1.71 -13.85
C THR A 283 5.29 0.57 -13.78
N LEU A 284 4.58 0.30 -14.89
CA LEU A 284 3.79 -0.91 -15.07
C LEU A 284 4.58 -1.90 -15.92
N ALA A 285 5.11 -2.94 -15.28
CA ALA A 285 5.83 -4.03 -15.93
C ALA A 285 4.86 -5.15 -16.32
N MET A 286 5.16 -5.86 -17.42
CA MET A 286 4.28 -6.89 -17.94
C MET A 286 4.38 -8.19 -17.17
N TYR A 287 5.56 -8.57 -16.69
CA TYR A 287 5.81 -9.81 -15.96
C TYR A 287 6.95 -9.67 -14.94
N ASP A 288 7.12 -10.70 -14.11
CA ASP A 288 7.92 -10.67 -12.90
C ASP A 288 9.38 -10.23 -13.13
N ASP A 289 10.11 -10.79 -14.10
CA ASP A 289 11.54 -10.47 -14.26
C ASP A 289 11.77 -9.02 -14.70
N GLN A 290 10.86 -8.44 -15.50
CA GLN A 290 10.93 -7.02 -15.87
C GLN A 290 10.85 -6.09 -14.64
N ALA A 291 10.21 -6.54 -13.58
CA ALA A 291 10.04 -5.77 -12.36
C ALA A 291 11.08 -6.13 -11.30
N ASN A 292 11.27 -7.43 -11.04
CA ASN A 292 12.12 -7.90 -9.93
C ASN A 292 13.61 -7.57 -10.17
N ILE A 293 14.11 -7.68 -11.41
CA ILE A 293 15.53 -7.44 -11.70
C ILE A 293 15.90 -5.98 -11.41
N PRO A 294 15.27 -4.95 -12.03
CA PRO A 294 15.63 -3.57 -11.75
C PRO A 294 15.34 -3.17 -10.29
N PHE A 295 14.24 -3.66 -9.71
CA PHE A 295 13.93 -3.39 -8.31
C PHE A 295 15.01 -3.92 -7.36
N THR A 296 15.39 -5.20 -7.51
CA THR A 296 16.39 -5.83 -6.64
C THR A 296 17.78 -5.22 -6.82
N THR A 297 18.11 -4.83 -8.07
CA THR A 297 19.41 -4.21 -8.38
C THR A 297 19.56 -2.82 -7.77
N THR A 298 18.46 -2.06 -7.68
CA THR A 298 18.47 -0.70 -7.12
C THR A 298 18.14 -0.66 -5.62
N MET A 299 17.66 -1.77 -5.07
CA MET A 299 17.27 -1.87 -3.67
C MET A 299 18.49 -1.90 -2.74
N GLN A 300 18.59 -0.91 -1.85
CA GLN A 300 19.63 -0.82 -0.81
C GLN A 300 19.07 -1.19 0.57
N ASN A 301 18.59 -2.43 0.74
CA ASN A 301 17.99 -2.94 1.99
C ASN A 301 16.76 -2.14 2.50
N ASN A 302 16.14 -1.31 1.67
CA ASN A 302 14.98 -0.48 1.98
C ASN A 302 13.75 -0.82 1.14
N GLY A 303 13.84 -1.86 0.33
CA GLY A 303 12.75 -2.29 -0.54
C GLY A 303 11.57 -2.87 0.23
N ILE A 304 10.37 -2.55 -0.23
CA ILE A 304 9.13 -3.08 0.32
C ILE A 304 8.19 -3.57 -0.77
N TYR A 305 7.31 -4.47 -0.41
CA TYR A 305 6.11 -4.82 -1.16
C TYR A 305 4.90 -4.15 -0.54
N TYR A 306 4.10 -3.50 -1.35
CA TYR A 306 2.82 -2.93 -0.98
C TYR A 306 1.71 -3.60 -1.78
N ILE A 307 0.65 -4.08 -1.11
CA ILE A 307 -0.54 -4.62 -1.76
C ILE A 307 -1.60 -3.52 -1.79
N SER A 308 -1.72 -2.89 -2.94
CA SER A 308 -2.67 -1.79 -3.14
C SER A 308 -4.08 -2.29 -3.45
N SER A 309 -5.05 -1.37 -3.48
CA SER A 309 -6.44 -1.59 -3.89
C SER A 309 -7.26 -2.51 -3.00
N LEU A 310 -6.72 -2.92 -1.86
CA LEU A 310 -7.46 -3.59 -0.81
C LEU A 310 -7.93 -2.57 0.24
N PRO A 311 -9.01 -2.85 0.98
CA PRO A 311 -9.41 -2.04 2.13
C PRO A 311 -8.34 -2.06 3.22
N LEU A 312 -7.65 -3.19 3.41
CA LEU A 312 -6.49 -3.32 4.28
C LEU A 312 -5.26 -2.68 3.65
N VAL A 313 -4.58 -1.80 4.40
CA VAL A 313 -3.21 -1.40 4.07
C VAL A 313 -2.27 -2.53 4.47
N CYS A 314 -1.67 -3.17 3.48
CA CYS A 314 -0.81 -4.34 3.68
C CYS A 314 0.55 -4.13 3.03
N THR A 315 1.62 -4.14 3.84
CA THR A 315 3.00 -4.03 3.38
C THR A 315 3.84 -5.20 3.88
N ALA A 316 4.98 -5.41 3.24
CA ALA A 316 5.97 -6.39 3.66
C ALA A 316 7.37 -5.88 3.31
N PRO A 317 8.42 -6.18 4.09
CA PRO A 317 9.79 -5.97 3.65
C PRO A 317 10.07 -6.84 2.42
N ALA A 318 10.80 -6.31 1.43
CA ALA A 318 11.19 -7.06 0.23
C ALA A 318 12.37 -7.99 0.55
N LEU A 319 12.18 -8.85 1.53
CA LEU A 319 13.15 -9.81 2.03
C LEU A 319 12.62 -11.24 1.91
N THR A 320 13.52 -12.20 1.88
CA THR A 320 13.22 -13.61 2.10
C THR A 320 13.39 -13.95 3.58
N PRO A 321 12.93 -15.13 4.06
CA PRO A 321 13.19 -15.59 5.43
C PRO A 321 14.67 -15.70 5.79
N ASP A 322 15.56 -15.67 4.82
CA ASP A 322 17.03 -15.75 4.94
C ASP A 322 17.49 -16.81 5.94
N PHE A 323 17.14 -18.05 5.65
CA PHE A 323 17.46 -19.19 6.50
C PHE A 323 18.97 -19.35 6.74
N THR A 324 19.81 -18.87 5.81
CA THR A 324 21.27 -18.95 5.94
C THR A 324 21.79 -18.09 7.09
N ASN A 325 21.20 -16.92 7.29
CA ASN A 325 21.61 -15.96 8.31
C ASN A 325 20.74 -16.00 9.57
N ALA A 326 19.70 -16.83 9.61
CA ALA A 326 18.82 -16.94 10.76
C ALA A 326 19.56 -17.36 12.03
N GLY A 327 19.41 -16.59 13.11
CA GLY A 327 20.06 -16.81 14.38
C GLY A 327 21.50 -16.27 14.51
N HIS A 328 22.03 -15.63 13.46
CA HIS A 328 23.37 -15.04 13.49
C HIS A 328 23.42 -13.57 13.92
N GLY A 329 22.30 -12.92 14.08
CA GLY A 329 22.24 -11.50 14.51
C GLY A 329 22.68 -10.50 13.44
N VAL A 330 22.71 -10.89 12.16
CA VAL A 330 23.21 -10.08 11.03
C VAL A 330 22.11 -9.51 10.13
N ALA A 331 20.86 -9.87 10.38
CA ALA A 331 19.74 -9.36 9.58
C ALA A 331 19.60 -7.83 9.72
N ASP A 332 19.36 -7.16 8.58
CA ASP A 332 19.17 -5.72 8.51
C ASP A 332 17.66 -5.40 8.60
N GLU A 333 17.28 -4.69 9.64
CA GLU A 333 15.89 -4.33 9.93
C GLU A 333 15.36 -3.15 9.11
N ASN A 334 16.18 -2.47 8.31
CA ASN A 334 15.76 -1.29 7.56
C ASN A 334 14.56 -1.55 6.65
N ALA A 335 14.53 -2.68 5.94
CA ALA A 335 13.37 -3.01 5.10
C ALA A 335 12.07 -3.14 5.91
N LEU A 336 12.12 -3.68 7.14
CA LEU A 336 10.94 -3.76 8.00
C LEU A 336 10.52 -2.37 8.51
N ARG A 337 11.47 -1.51 8.88
CA ARG A 337 11.19 -0.11 9.25
C ARG A 337 10.51 0.63 8.10
N HIS A 338 11.05 0.50 6.88
CA HIS A 338 10.45 1.12 5.68
C HIS A 338 9.05 0.59 5.39
N ALA A 339 8.81 -0.71 5.60
CA ALA A 339 7.48 -1.30 5.46
C ALA A 339 6.47 -0.72 6.47
N ILE A 340 6.90 -0.49 7.71
CA ILE A 340 6.08 0.15 8.76
C ILE A 340 5.83 1.62 8.41
N TYR A 341 6.86 2.40 8.03
CA TYR A 341 6.71 3.80 7.64
C TYR A 341 5.74 3.95 6.47
N ALA A 342 5.94 3.17 5.42
CA ALA A 342 5.05 3.19 4.26
C ALA A 342 3.60 2.83 4.63
N ALA A 343 3.38 1.84 5.51
CA ALA A 343 2.05 1.47 5.95
C ALA A 343 1.35 2.62 6.71
N ILE A 344 2.08 3.30 7.60
CA ILE A 344 1.59 4.45 8.36
C ILE A 344 1.27 5.62 7.43
N ASP A 345 2.17 5.94 6.50
CA ASP A 345 1.98 7.04 5.55
C ASP A 345 0.79 6.77 4.62
N ILE A 346 0.64 5.53 4.13
CA ILE A 346 -0.46 5.16 3.25
C ILE A 346 -1.81 5.29 3.96
N VAL A 347 -1.93 4.87 5.22
CA VAL A 347 -3.21 5.01 5.94
C VAL A 347 -3.55 6.47 6.15
N ARG A 348 -2.58 7.30 6.56
CA ARG A 348 -2.76 8.75 6.70
C ARG A 348 -3.15 9.41 5.37
N ASN A 349 -2.46 9.04 4.30
CA ASN A 349 -2.75 9.54 2.96
C ASN A 349 -4.16 9.19 2.50
N ARG A 350 -4.63 7.97 2.79
CA ARG A 350 -6.02 7.55 2.50
C ARG A 350 -7.03 8.39 3.26
N GLU A 351 -6.82 8.56 4.56
CA GLU A 351 -7.70 9.39 5.40
C GLU A 351 -7.77 10.83 4.88
N GLU A 352 -6.64 11.45 4.58
CA GLU A 352 -6.57 12.81 4.03
C GLU A 352 -7.16 12.91 2.62
N TYR A 353 -7.06 11.86 1.81
CA TYR A 353 -7.65 11.83 0.47
C TYR A 353 -9.18 11.69 0.54
N GLU A 354 -9.69 10.84 1.42
CA GLU A 354 -11.11 10.52 1.54
C GLU A 354 -11.90 11.57 2.32
N LEU A 355 -11.27 12.22 3.32
CA LEU A 355 -11.93 13.21 4.18
C LEU A 355 -12.69 14.33 3.40
N PRO A 356 -12.10 14.97 2.38
CA PRO A 356 -12.82 15.99 1.60
C PRO A 356 -13.97 15.42 0.78
N LEU A 357 -13.93 14.12 0.44
CA LEU A 357 -14.94 13.44 -0.37
C LEU A 357 -16.18 13.04 0.43
N THR A 358 -16.04 12.87 1.76
CA THR A 358 -17.16 12.49 2.65
C THR A 358 -18.21 13.58 2.80
N ASN A 359 -17.81 14.84 2.70
CA ASN A 359 -18.72 15.99 2.79
C ASN A 359 -18.27 17.10 1.82
N PRO A 360 -18.40 16.89 0.50
CA PRO A 360 -17.98 17.88 -0.48
C PRO A 360 -18.81 19.13 -0.29
N LEU A 361 -18.15 20.29 -0.30
CA LEU A 361 -18.84 21.58 -0.31
C LEU A 361 -19.83 21.59 -1.49
N PRO A 362 -21.09 22.02 -1.28
CA PRO A 362 -22.01 22.18 -2.38
C PRO A 362 -21.37 23.13 -3.39
N LYS A 363 -21.37 22.74 -4.67
CA LYS A 363 -20.92 23.63 -5.75
C LYS A 363 -21.70 24.91 -5.66
N LEU A 364 -21.13 25.98 -5.12
CA LEU A 364 -21.68 27.33 -5.11
C LEU A 364 -21.68 27.96 -6.51
N TYR A 365 -21.37 27.20 -7.54
CA TYR A 365 -21.63 27.57 -8.92
C TYR A 365 -23.12 27.39 -9.20
N HIS A 366 -23.91 28.35 -8.76
CA HIS A 366 -24.90 28.84 -9.69
C HIS A 366 -24.09 29.43 -10.85
N GLU A 367 -24.17 28.83 -12.02
CA GLU A 367 -23.95 29.56 -13.26
C GLU A 367 -24.96 30.73 -13.25
N LYS A 368 -24.63 31.82 -12.54
CA LYS A 368 -25.09 33.10 -12.96
C LYS A 368 -24.47 33.23 -14.34
N ARG A 369 -25.25 32.98 -15.37
CA ARG A 369 -24.98 33.54 -16.70
C ARG A 369 -24.48 34.93 -16.40
N ASP A 370 -23.25 35.18 -16.79
CA ASP A 370 -22.62 36.46 -16.61
C ASP A 370 -23.45 37.48 -17.38
N GLU A 371 -24.34 38.18 -16.68
CA GLU A 371 -25.10 39.26 -17.26
C GLU A 371 -24.24 40.49 -17.53
N SER A 372 -22.95 40.45 -17.16
CA SER A 372 -21.98 41.49 -17.44
C SER A 372 -21.72 41.66 -18.94
N GLU A 373 -21.93 40.67 -19.78
CA GLU A 373 -21.93 40.82 -21.23
C GLU A 373 -23.08 41.68 -21.77
N LYS A 374 -24.11 41.94 -20.96
CA LYS A 374 -25.22 42.81 -21.37
C LYS A 374 -25.06 44.29 -20.96
N VAL A 375 -24.05 44.60 -20.17
CA VAL A 375 -23.70 45.99 -19.88
C VAL A 375 -22.91 46.53 -21.08
N ARG A 376 -23.62 46.90 -22.13
CA ARG A 376 -23.04 47.74 -23.19
C ARG A 376 -22.69 49.06 -22.51
N PHE A 377 -21.41 49.33 -22.35
CA PHE A 377 -20.90 50.63 -22.02
C PHE A 377 -21.36 51.59 -23.15
N SER A 378 -22.43 52.33 -22.92
CA SER A 378 -22.79 53.44 -23.77
C SER A 378 -21.74 54.54 -23.57
N ILE A 379 -20.83 54.64 -24.54
CA ILE A 379 -19.86 55.74 -24.59
C ILE A 379 -20.69 57.03 -24.73
N PRO A 380 -20.59 57.98 -23.78
CA PRO A 380 -21.31 59.24 -23.92
C PRO A 380 -20.78 59.97 -25.17
N LYS A 381 -21.67 60.24 -26.13
CA LYS A 381 -21.34 61.06 -27.28
C LYS A 381 -20.86 62.42 -26.76
N LYS A 382 -19.63 62.82 -27.10
CA LYS A 382 -19.14 64.18 -26.96
C LYS A 382 -20.16 65.13 -27.58
N ARG A 383 -20.73 66.03 -26.81
CA ARG A 383 -21.52 67.18 -27.32
C ARG A 383 -20.54 68.10 -28.04
N ASP A 384 -20.66 68.22 -29.35
CA ASP A 384 -20.04 69.28 -30.16
C ASP A 384 -20.64 70.59 -29.69
N ASN A 385 -19.86 71.36 -28.96
CA ASN A 385 -20.17 72.82 -28.77
C ASN A 385 -19.66 73.59 -29.96
N ASN A 386 -20.47 73.67 -31.03
CA ASN A 386 -20.32 74.66 -32.09
C ASN A 386 -21.56 75.46 -32.15
N GLN A 387 -21.62 76.61 -31.49
CA GLN A 387 -22.41 77.78 -31.77
C GLN A 387 -21.65 78.97 -31.21
N GLN A 388 -20.74 79.60 -31.96
CA GLN A 388 -20.99 80.82 -32.73
C GLN A 388 -21.74 81.87 -31.95
N GLY A 389 -21.02 82.81 -31.43
CA GLY A 389 -21.48 84.14 -31.10
C GLY A 389 -21.04 85.16 -32.16
N ASN A 390 -21.93 85.60 -32.93
CA ASN A 390 -21.83 86.82 -33.77
C ASN A 390 -22.42 87.98 -32.96
N ARG A 391 -21.63 88.91 -32.66
CA ARG A 391 -21.67 90.32 -32.63
C ARG A 391 -20.91 90.94 -31.46
#